data_f57deed8f5d3ce2714bf5050953e414b
#
_entry.id   f57deed8f5d3ce2714bf5050953e414b
#
_cell.length_a   1.000
_cell.length_b   1.000
_cell.length_c   1.000
_cell.angle_alpha   90.00
_cell.angle_beta   90.00
_cell.angle_gamma   90.00
#
_symmetry.space_group_name_H-M   'P 1'
#
loop_
_entity.id
_entity.type
_entity.pdbx_description
1 polymer ?
#
loop_
_entity_poly.entity_id
_entity_poly.type
_entity_poly.pdbx_seq_one_letter_code
_entity_poly.pdbx_strand_id
1 'polypeptide(L)'
;MKKTLCALAVGATILTPVMAAAADVQVYGRAHVSLDYLDDGKDYNEANLSSNSSRLGFKVNQKVNDDLNVFAQIEQEINFASGSNDDNGIKFATRDTFVGVKSNNYGQVRVGRFDSPFKVARSPINFFGDQLGDMRNVTRADNMRFDERN
;
A
#
# COMPACT_ATOMS: atom_id res chain seq x y z
N MET A 1 35.73 -19.02 4.23
CA MET A 1 35.15 -19.08 2.89
C MET A 1 34.06 -20.13 2.75
N LYS A 2 33.03 -20.18 3.65
CA LYS A 2 31.96 -21.19 3.58
C LYS A 2 30.53 -20.61 3.82
N LYS A 3 30.35 -19.29 3.69
CA LYS A 3 29.07 -18.62 3.97
C LYS A 3 28.27 -18.18 2.73
N THR A 4 28.80 -18.36 1.54
CA THR A 4 28.19 -17.88 0.29
C THR A 4 27.41 -18.97 -0.48
N LEU A 5 27.47 -20.22 -0.08
CA LEU A 5 26.79 -21.31 -0.81
C LEU A 5 25.32 -21.52 -0.40
N CYS A 6 24.89 -21.05 0.78
CA CYS A 6 23.50 -21.25 1.22
C CYS A 6 22.49 -20.26 0.62
N ALA A 7 22.94 -19.12 0.13
CA ALA A 7 22.05 -18.11 -0.46
C ALA A 7 21.59 -18.43 -1.89
N LEU A 8 22.34 -19.26 -2.62
CA LEU A 8 22.01 -19.63 -3.99
C LEU A 8 21.00 -20.79 -4.10
N ALA A 9 20.86 -21.60 -3.06
CA ALA A 9 19.99 -22.78 -3.08
C ALA A 9 18.50 -22.44 -2.87
N VAL A 10 18.18 -21.28 -2.26
CA VAL A 10 16.78 -20.87 -2.01
C VAL A 10 16.14 -20.24 -3.24
N GLY A 11 16.93 -19.69 -4.15
CA GLY A 11 16.43 -19.06 -5.37
C GLY A 11 16.02 -19.99 -6.50
N ALA A 12 16.49 -21.24 -6.49
CA ALA A 12 16.33 -22.14 -7.63
C ALA A 12 15.09 -23.07 -7.57
N THR A 13 14.40 -23.11 -6.44
CA THR A 13 13.26 -24.04 -6.25
C THR A 13 11.88 -23.45 -6.61
N ILE A 14 11.82 -22.20 -7.05
CA ILE A 14 10.54 -21.51 -7.32
C ILE A 14 10.11 -21.63 -8.80
N LEU A 15 10.89 -22.30 -9.64
CA LEU A 15 10.63 -22.42 -11.10
C LEU A 15 9.96 -23.75 -11.54
N THR A 16 9.39 -24.52 -10.64
CA THR A 16 8.46 -25.53 -11.10
C THR A 16 7.17 -24.84 -11.53
N PRO A 17 6.66 -25.06 -12.77
CA PRO A 17 5.34 -24.58 -13.11
C PRO A 17 4.34 -25.21 -12.15
N VAL A 18 3.90 -24.44 -11.16
CA VAL A 18 2.71 -24.79 -10.39
C VAL A 18 1.61 -24.87 -11.43
N MET A 19 1.10 -26.08 -11.65
CA MET A 19 -0.07 -26.33 -12.49
C MET A 19 -1.10 -25.26 -12.13
N ALA A 20 -1.49 -24.45 -13.10
CA ALA A 20 -2.33 -23.29 -12.94
C ALA A 20 -3.73 -23.68 -12.46
N ALA A 21 -3.87 -23.95 -11.19
CA ALA A 21 -5.14 -23.63 -10.55
C ALA A 21 -5.31 -22.13 -10.71
N ALA A 22 -6.40 -21.70 -11.35
CA ALA A 22 -6.60 -20.30 -11.69
C ALA A 22 -6.44 -19.45 -10.42
N ALA A 23 -5.38 -18.65 -10.38
CA ALA A 23 -5.18 -17.69 -9.31
C ALA A 23 -6.34 -16.69 -9.36
N ASP A 24 -6.95 -16.41 -8.22
CA ASP A 24 -7.91 -15.32 -8.12
C ASP A 24 -7.14 -13.99 -8.17
N VAL A 25 -7.26 -13.32 -9.31
CA VAL A 25 -6.64 -12.01 -9.55
C VAL A 25 -7.71 -10.94 -9.52
N GLN A 26 -7.63 -10.06 -8.52
CA GLN A 26 -8.53 -8.93 -8.37
C GLN A 26 -7.81 -7.62 -8.70
N VAL A 27 -8.37 -6.86 -9.62
CA VAL A 27 -8.03 -5.46 -9.85
C VAL A 27 -8.97 -4.58 -9.02
N TYR A 28 -8.43 -3.63 -8.31
CA TYR A 28 -9.22 -2.69 -7.51
C TYR A 28 -8.65 -1.28 -7.61
N GLY A 29 -9.45 -0.30 -7.30
CA GLY A 29 -9.02 1.09 -7.30
C GLY A 29 -9.94 1.99 -6.49
N ARG A 30 -9.44 3.18 -6.20
CA ARG A 30 -10.18 4.26 -5.58
C ARG A 30 -9.74 5.57 -6.21
N ALA A 31 -10.68 6.31 -6.80
CA ALA A 31 -10.50 7.71 -7.14
C ALA A 31 -11.11 8.54 -6.00
N HIS A 32 -10.27 9.27 -5.28
CA HIS A 32 -10.68 10.11 -4.16
C HIS A 32 -10.11 11.51 -4.38
N VAL A 33 -10.94 12.39 -4.87
CA VAL A 33 -10.60 13.78 -5.18
C VAL A 33 -11.51 14.71 -4.39
N SER A 34 -10.99 15.88 -4.02
CA SER A 34 -11.77 16.96 -3.42
C SER A 34 -11.43 18.28 -4.08
N LEU A 35 -12.39 19.18 -4.05
CA LEU A 35 -12.17 20.59 -4.35
C LEU A 35 -12.05 21.31 -3.00
N ASP A 36 -10.87 21.81 -2.72
CA ASP A 36 -10.55 22.42 -1.44
C ASP A 36 -10.41 23.93 -1.64
N TYR A 37 -11.07 24.70 -0.78
CA TYR A 37 -10.88 26.14 -0.70
C TYR A 37 -10.09 26.45 0.56
N LEU A 38 -8.91 27.05 0.37
CA LEU A 38 -8.00 27.42 1.44
C LEU A 38 -7.99 28.94 1.56
N ASP A 39 -8.26 29.44 2.75
CA ASP A 39 -8.24 30.85 3.11
C ASP A 39 -7.52 30.99 4.46
N ASP A 40 -6.44 31.76 4.52
CA ASP A 40 -5.68 31.99 5.75
C ASP A 40 -6.19 33.21 6.54
N GLY A 41 -7.27 33.84 6.06
CA GLY A 41 -7.84 35.03 6.66
C GLY A 41 -7.03 36.31 6.45
N LYS A 42 -6.05 36.32 5.53
CA LYS A 42 -5.19 37.42 5.20
C LYS A 42 -5.15 37.63 3.68
N ASP A 43 -4.01 37.32 3.06
CA ASP A 43 -3.76 37.56 1.66
C ASP A 43 -3.82 36.31 0.78
N TYR A 44 -3.93 35.13 1.37
CA TYR A 44 -3.93 33.87 0.64
C TYR A 44 -5.35 33.29 0.60
N ASN A 45 -5.87 33.16 -0.62
CA ASN A 45 -7.05 32.36 -0.89
C ASN A 45 -6.85 31.59 -2.19
N GLU A 46 -7.10 30.31 -2.17
CA GLU A 46 -6.91 29.46 -3.33
C GLU A 46 -7.91 28.29 -3.34
N ALA A 47 -8.45 28.03 -4.54
CA ALA A 47 -9.27 26.83 -4.78
C ALA A 47 -8.41 25.79 -5.50
N ASN A 48 -8.22 24.66 -4.86
CA ASN A 48 -7.37 23.58 -5.33
C ASN A 48 -8.14 22.27 -5.53
N LEU A 49 -7.79 21.55 -6.59
CA LEU A 49 -8.19 20.14 -6.74
C LEU A 49 -7.15 19.28 -6.03
N SER A 50 -7.59 18.49 -5.05
CA SER A 50 -6.72 17.58 -4.30
C SER A 50 -7.00 16.13 -4.66
N SER A 51 -5.93 15.34 -4.81
CA SER A 51 -6.01 13.89 -4.95
C SER A 51 -5.65 13.22 -3.62
N ASN A 52 -6.66 12.68 -2.96
CA ASN A 52 -6.58 12.20 -1.58
C ASN A 52 -6.20 10.71 -1.53
N SER A 53 -4.94 10.39 -1.85
CA SER A 53 -4.44 9.02 -1.91
C SER A 53 -5.27 8.12 -2.84
N SER A 54 -5.62 8.62 -4.01
CA SER A 54 -6.21 7.83 -5.07
C SER A 54 -5.25 6.72 -5.49
N ARG A 55 -5.77 5.55 -5.87
CA ARG A 55 -4.93 4.37 -6.04
C ARG A 55 -5.51 3.36 -7.01
N LEU A 56 -4.64 2.57 -7.57
CA LEU A 56 -4.93 1.36 -8.32
C LEU A 56 -4.11 0.22 -7.74
N GLY A 57 -4.67 -0.96 -7.64
CA GLY A 57 -3.99 -2.11 -7.09
C GLY A 57 -4.42 -3.43 -7.71
N PHE A 58 -3.56 -4.41 -7.51
CA PHE A 58 -3.76 -5.80 -7.88
C PHE A 58 -3.60 -6.67 -6.64
N LYS A 59 -4.54 -7.57 -6.43
CA LYS A 59 -4.45 -8.63 -5.42
C LYS A 59 -4.47 -9.97 -6.10
N VAL A 60 -3.65 -10.86 -5.61
CA VAL A 60 -3.60 -12.24 -6.08
C VAL A 60 -3.77 -13.15 -4.88
N ASN A 61 -4.67 -14.11 -4.98
CA ASN A 61 -4.85 -15.17 -4.02
C ASN A 61 -4.79 -16.51 -4.74
N GLN A 62 -3.96 -17.41 -4.24
CA GLN A 62 -3.80 -18.75 -4.78
C GLN A 62 -3.90 -19.77 -3.66
N LYS A 63 -4.92 -20.60 -3.69
CA LYS A 63 -5.02 -21.78 -2.84
C LYS A 63 -4.04 -22.84 -3.34
N VAL A 64 -3.10 -23.22 -2.48
CA VAL A 64 -2.12 -24.28 -2.77
C VAL A 64 -2.69 -25.64 -2.36
N ASN A 65 -3.32 -25.69 -1.18
CA ASN A 65 -4.04 -26.84 -0.66
C ASN A 65 -5.12 -26.38 0.34
N ASP A 66 -5.75 -27.29 1.07
CA ASP A 66 -6.85 -26.94 1.99
C ASP A 66 -6.40 -26.12 3.21
N ASP A 67 -5.13 -26.19 3.58
CA ASP A 67 -4.56 -25.40 4.67
C ASP A 67 -3.82 -24.14 4.19
N LEU A 68 -3.16 -24.19 3.02
CA LEU A 68 -2.19 -23.17 2.60
C LEU A 68 -2.69 -22.34 1.42
N ASN A 69 -2.67 -21.02 1.61
CA ASN A 69 -2.88 -20.02 0.56
C ASN A 69 -1.65 -19.13 0.40
N VAL A 70 -1.31 -18.81 -0.82
CA VAL A 70 -0.33 -17.78 -1.18
C VAL A 70 -1.08 -16.54 -1.60
N PHE A 71 -0.64 -15.36 -1.14
CA PHE A 71 -1.26 -14.10 -1.51
C PHE A 71 -0.20 -13.04 -1.81
N ALA A 72 -0.55 -12.12 -2.70
CA ALA A 72 0.27 -10.97 -3.03
C ALA A 72 -0.60 -9.73 -3.27
N GLN A 73 -0.03 -8.57 -3.05
CA GLN A 73 -0.65 -7.30 -3.37
C GLN A 73 0.39 -6.33 -3.92
N ILE A 74 0.01 -5.58 -4.95
CA ILE A 74 0.76 -4.42 -5.47
C ILE A 74 -0.21 -3.27 -5.53
N GLU A 75 0.08 -2.16 -4.85
CA GLU A 75 -0.75 -0.96 -4.85
C GLU A 75 0.06 0.26 -5.26
N GLN A 76 -0.50 1.01 -6.20
CA GLN A 76 0.07 2.20 -6.79
C GLN A 76 -0.77 3.42 -6.45
N GLU A 77 -0.15 4.49 -5.99
CA GLU A 77 -0.79 5.80 -5.85
C GLU A 77 -0.92 6.49 -7.21
N ILE A 78 -2.09 7.07 -7.46
CA ILE A 78 -2.39 7.85 -8.67
C ILE A 78 -2.75 9.26 -8.23
N ASN A 79 -2.12 10.25 -8.84
CA ASN A 79 -2.48 11.65 -8.59
C ASN A 79 -3.35 12.16 -9.75
N PHE A 80 -4.56 12.60 -9.44
CA PHE A 80 -5.51 13.20 -10.38
C PHE A 80 -5.45 14.73 -10.42
N ALA A 81 -4.74 15.35 -9.48
CA ALA A 81 -4.77 16.79 -9.27
C ALA A 81 -3.54 17.51 -9.81
N SER A 82 -2.40 16.84 -9.92
CA SER A 82 -1.18 17.51 -10.39
C SER A 82 -1.11 17.54 -11.90
N GLY A 83 -1.16 18.74 -12.45
CA GLY A 83 -0.66 19.03 -13.80
C GLY A 83 0.87 19.09 -13.79
N SER A 84 1.47 18.11 -14.31
CA SER A 84 2.68 18.07 -15.17
C SER A 84 4.05 18.60 -14.76
N ASN A 85 4.38 19.11 -13.61
CA ASN A 85 5.73 19.66 -13.45
C ASN A 85 6.62 19.03 -12.37
N ASP A 86 6.10 18.12 -11.60
CA ASP A 86 6.90 17.39 -10.63
C ASP A 86 6.96 15.91 -11.02
N ASP A 87 7.88 15.17 -10.48
CA ASP A 87 8.10 13.73 -10.61
C ASP A 87 6.86 12.83 -10.38
N ASN A 88 5.70 13.30 -10.76
CA ASN A 88 4.39 12.73 -10.52
C ASN A 88 3.97 11.69 -11.55
N GLY A 89 4.92 11.08 -12.19
CA GLY A 89 4.68 9.89 -12.96
C GLY A 89 4.16 8.74 -12.08
N ILE A 90 3.63 7.74 -12.69
CA ILE A 90 3.21 6.51 -11.99
C ILE A 90 4.45 5.88 -11.35
N LYS A 91 4.57 5.99 -10.03
CA LYS A 91 5.63 5.31 -9.26
C LYS A 91 5.09 3.96 -8.84
N PHE A 92 5.55 2.89 -9.47
CA PHE A 92 5.11 1.53 -9.13
C PHE A 92 5.44 1.18 -7.67
N ALA A 93 4.54 0.45 -7.02
CA ALA A 93 4.71 -0.06 -5.67
C ALA A 93 4.94 1.02 -4.60
N THR A 94 4.27 2.18 -4.73
CA THR A 94 4.42 3.27 -3.75
C THR A 94 3.63 3.03 -2.48
N ARG A 95 2.64 2.14 -2.50
CA ARG A 95 1.75 1.83 -1.38
C ARG A 95 1.95 0.39 -0.89
N ASP A 96 0.89 -0.28 -0.47
CA ASP A 96 0.96 -1.64 0.07
C ASP A 96 1.39 -2.63 -1.01
N THR A 97 2.59 -3.16 -0.87
CA THR A 97 3.20 -4.08 -1.82
C THR A 97 3.89 -5.18 -1.04
N PHE A 98 3.31 -6.36 -1.05
CA PHE A 98 3.77 -7.50 -0.25
C PHE A 98 3.38 -8.83 -0.89
N VAL A 99 4.06 -9.87 -0.46
CA VAL A 99 3.75 -11.26 -0.72
C VAL A 99 3.72 -12.02 0.60
N GLY A 100 2.88 -13.03 0.69
CA GLY A 100 2.76 -13.81 1.91
C GLY A 100 2.15 -15.18 1.71
N VAL A 101 2.18 -15.94 2.79
CA VAL A 101 1.53 -17.24 2.91
C VAL A 101 0.62 -17.23 4.13
N LYS A 102 -0.52 -17.88 4.03
CA LYS A 102 -1.50 -18.04 5.08
C LYS A 102 -1.85 -19.51 5.24
N SER A 103 -1.68 -20.01 6.46
CA SER A 103 -2.20 -21.30 6.90
C SER A 103 -3.44 -21.08 7.75
N ASN A 104 -4.42 -21.97 7.63
CA ASN A 104 -5.62 -21.94 8.47
C ASN A 104 -5.32 -22.31 9.92
N ASN A 105 -4.25 -23.10 10.15
CA ASN A 105 -3.87 -23.59 11.47
C ASN A 105 -2.80 -22.72 12.16
N TYR A 106 -1.88 -22.12 11.39
CA TYR A 106 -0.70 -21.43 11.94
C TYR A 106 -0.71 -19.91 11.74
N GLY A 107 -1.75 -19.36 11.07
CA GLY A 107 -1.84 -17.93 10.80
C GLY A 107 -1.13 -17.52 9.51
N GLN A 108 -0.58 -16.31 9.46
CA GLN A 108 0.00 -15.78 8.23
C GLN A 108 1.36 -15.11 8.45
N VAL A 109 2.21 -15.23 7.44
CA VAL A 109 3.47 -14.47 7.31
C VAL A 109 3.43 -13.72 6.01
N ARG A 110 3.81 -12.44 6.05
CA ARG A 110 3.95 -11.60 4.85
C ARG A 110 5.23 -10.79 4.91
N VAL A 111 5.79 -10.53 3.73
CA VAL A 111 7.04 -9.77 3.56
C VAL A 111 6.80 -8.70 2.50
N GLY A 112 7.29 -7.51 2.73
CA GLY A 112 7.14 -6.36 1.85
C GLY A 112 6.73 -5.12 2.61
N ARG A 113 6.19 -4.16 1.88
CA ARG A 113 5.73 -2.89 2.41
C ARG A 113 4.23 -2.92 2.67
N PHE A 114 3.80 -2.61 3.88
CA PHE A 114 2.40 -2.57 4.29
C PHE A 114 2.18 -1.65 5.49
N ASP A 115 0.93 -1.29 5.73
CA ASP A 115 0.56 -0.41 6.84
C ASP A 115 0.95 -1.03 8.19
N SER A 116 1.55 -0.20 9.06
CA SER A 116 1.92 -0.60 10.42
C SER A 116 0.68 -0.98 11.25
N PRO A 117 0.84 -1.82 12.29
CA PRO A 117 -0.27 -2.16 13.19
C PRO A 117 -0.92 -0.92 13.82
N PHE A 118 -0.14 0.10 14.16
CA PHE A 118 -0.66 1.36 14.70
C PHE A 118 -1.56 2.08 13.69
N LYS A 119 -1.16 2.16 12.43
CA LYS A 119 -1.95 2.76 11.37
C LYS A 119 -3.27 2.01 11.15
N VAL A 120 -3.23 0.68 11.17
CA VAL A 120 -4.43 -0.15 11.05
C VAL A 120 -5.37 0.09 12.22
N ALA A 121 -4.86 0.14 13.45
CA ALA A 121 -5.66 0.33 14.66
C ALA A 121 -6.36 1.70 14.70
N ARG A 122 -5.72 2.77 14.22
CA ARG A 122 -6.33 4.11 14.21
C ARG A 122 -7.25 4.36 13.02
N SER A 123 -7.15 3.60 11.95
CA SER A 123 -7.92 3.83 10.72
C SER A 123 -9.42 4.00 10.94
N PRO A 124 -10.10 3.20 11.80
CA PRO A 124 -11.54 3.34 12.04
C PRO A 124 -11.95 4.67 12.68
N ILE A 125 -11.05 5.37 13.36
CA ILE A 125 -11.34 6.64 14.05
C ILE A 125 -10.84 7.86 13.27
N ASN A 126 -10.18 7.67 12.14
CA ASN A 126 -9.72 8.74 11.25
C ASN A 126 -10.76 9.04 10.18
N PHE A 127 -11.80 9.79 10.55
CA PHE A 127 -12.93 10.10 9.66
C PHE A 127 -12.55 10.94 8.44
N PHE A 128 -11.52 11.76 8.55
CA PHE A 128 -11.03 12.63 7.48
C PHE A 128 -9.72 12.11 6.87
N GLY A 129 -9.54 10.80 6.86
CA GLY A 129 -8.34 10.17 6.33
C GLY A 129 -8.00 10.61 4.90
N ASP A 130 -6.76 10.99 4.69
CA ASP A 130 -6.20 11.49 3.43
C ASP A 130 -6.76 12.88 2.98
N GLN A 131 -7.50 13.60 3.83
CA GLN A 131 -8.03 14.94 3.57
C GLN A 131 -7.36 16.00 4.47
N LEU A 132 -7.76 17.26 4.33
CA LEU A 132 -7.23 18.37 5.14
C LEU A 132 -7.40 18.16 6.65
N GLY A 133 -8.52 17.55 7.08
CA GLY A 133 -8.81 17.20 8.47
C GLY A 133 -8.19 15.89 8.96
N ASP A 134 -7.26 15.29 8.22
CA ASP A 134 -6.63 14.03 8.64
C ASP A 134 -5.94 14.17 9.99
N MET A 135 -6.24 13.27 10.92
CA MET A 135 -5.66 13.30 12.27
C MET A 135 -4.13 13.24 12.27
N ARG A 136 -3.50 12.79 11.19
CA ARG A 136 -2.03 12.83 11.01
C ARG A 136 -1.48 14.25 11.06
N ASN A 137 -2.27 15.24 10.66
CA ASN A 137 -1.85 16.64 10.69
C ASN A 137 -1.68 17.15 12.14
N VAL A 138 -2.37 16.53 13.10
CA VAL A 138 -2.33 16.88 14.52
C VAL A 138 -1.39 15.95 15.32
N THR A 139 -1.35 14.66 14.96
CA THR A 139 -0.57 13.65 15.68
C THR A 139 0.89 13.57 15.24
N ARG A 140 1.31 14.41 14.31
CA ARG A 140 2.68 14.47 13.81
C ARG A 140 3.53 15.30 14.77
N ALA A 141 4.45 14.68 15.49
CA ALA A 141 5.44 15.34 16.31
C ALA A 141 6.81 15.32 15.63
N ASP A 142 7.47 16.49 15.49
CA ASP A 142 8.87 16.66 15.06
C ASP A 142 9.28 15.84 13.81
N ASN A 143 8.45 15.82 12.78
CA ASN A 143 8.66 14.99 11.58
C ASN A 143 8.62 13.48 11.80
N MET A 144 8.36 12.99 13.01
CA MET A 144 8.16 11.58 13.27
C MET A 144 6.72 11.16 12.94
N ARG A 145 6.58 10.18 12.09
CA ARG A 145 5.29 9.57 11.73
C ARG A 145 5.25 8.16 12.32
N PHE A 146 4.40 7.98 13.32
CA PHE A 146 4.17 6.64 13.89
C PHE A 146 3.33 5.72 13.00
N ASP A 147 2.85 6.23 11.88
CA ASP A 147 1.92 5.57 10.98
C ASP A 147 2.54 5.22 9.62
N GLU A 148 3.84 5.11 9.56
CA GLU A 148 4.51 4.75 8.30
C GLU A 148 4.26 3.31 7.90
N ARG A 149 4.39 3.06 6.60
CA ARG A 149 4.49 1.72 6.05
C ARG A 149 5.92 1.22 6.22
N ASN A 150 6.07 0.06 6.75
CA ASN A 150 7.35 -0.65 6.83
C ASN A 150 7.56 -1.47 5.59
#